data_39c6faa815b3a7ab08184739320313d9
#
_entry.id   39c6faa815b3a7ab08184739320313d9
#
_cell.length_a   1.000
_cell.length_b   1.000
_cell.length_c   1.000
_cell.angle_alpha   90.00
_cell.angle_beta   90.00
_cell.angle_gamma   90.00
#
_symmetry.space_group_name_H-M   'P 1'
#
loop_
_entity.id
_entity.type
_entity.pdbx_description
1 polymer ?
#
loop_
_entity_poly.entity_id
_entity_poly.type
_entity_poly.pdbx_seq_one_letter_code
_entity_poly.pdbx_strand_id
1 'polypeptide(L)'
;CLAENVAMSRAGIYFRPGKIIVAAKNLGVGMAAFERTADYVQNYVQGGRILIKHQAVATRLADMATKLSAVRALLNEAVRAVDAKAPDADELCNMAKMFASVEIFEVAKQAMELHGGNGVMLDFGIEKFLRDASLFLHRDATVDISRFKIVKAMFPHTAGRYAGPEP
;
A
#
# COMPACT_ATOMS: atom_id res chain seq x y z
N CYS A 1 4.28 34.75 -2.78
CA CYS A 1 2.94 34.13 -2.65
C CYS A 1 2.29 34.11 -4.04
N LEU A 2 1.90 32.95 -4.55
CA LEU A 2 1.28 32.82 -5.88
C LEU A 2 -0.22 33.18 -5.88
N ALA A 3 -0.88 33.01 -4.72
CA ALA A 3 -2.26 33.44 -4.46
C ALA A 3 -2.60 33.21 -2.98
N GLU A 4 -3.42 34.08 -2.40
CA GLU A 4 -3.90 33.93 -1.04
C GLU A 4 -5.08 32.96 -0.97
N ASN A 5 -5.14 32.14 0.10
CA ASN A 5 -6.23 31.22 0.43
C ASN A 5 -6.58 30.14 -0.61
N VAL A 6 -5.71 29.86 -1.60
CA VAL A 6 -5.94 28.86 -2.65
C VAL A 6 -4.97 27.68 -2.61
N ALA A 7 -4.08 27.61 -1.61
CA ALA A 7 -3.03 26.61 -1.53
C ALA A 7 -3.61 25.18 -1.54
N MET A 8 -4.63 24.90 -0.74
CA MET A 8 -5.23 23.56 -0.64
C MET A 8 -6.05 23.17 -1.87
N SER A 9 -6.76 24.13 -2.49
CA SER A 9 -7.54 23.83 -3.70
C SER A 9 -6.65 23.56 -4.92
N ARG A 10 -5.55 24.28 -5.05
CA ARG A 10 -4.58 24.05 -6.12
C ARG A 10 -3.68 22.84 -5.86
N ALA A 11 -3.28 22.61 -4.60
CA ALA A 11 -2.52 21.43 -4.22
C ALA A 11 -3.26 20.14 -4.55
N GLY A 12 -4.60 20.12 -4.46
CA GLY A 12 -5.43 18.97 -4.81
C GLY A 12 -5.16 18.40 -6.20
N ILE A 13 -4.87 19.25 -7.19
CA ILE A 13 -4.57 18.83 -8.57
C ILE A 13 -3.25 18.02 -8.62
N TYR A 14 -2.27 18.37 -7.80
CA TYR A 14 -0.97 17.68 -7.75
C TYR A 14 -1.01 16.41 -6.89
N PHE A 15 -1.96 16.30 -5.97
CA PHE A 15 -2.04 15.14 -5.06
C PHE A 15 -2.61 13.87 -5.72
N ARG A 16 -3.40 13.97 -6.81
CA ARG A 16 -3.91 12.80 -7.53
C ARG A 16 -2.78 11.92 -8.07
N PRO A 17 -1.91 12.44 -8.98
CA PRO A 17 -0.80 11.64 -9.49
C PRO A 17 0.18 11.23 -8.38
N GLY A 18 0.36 12.06 -7.34
CA GLY A 18 1.18 11.74 -6.17
C GLY A 18 0.74 10.45 -5.48
N LYS A 19 -0.57 10.26 -5.24
CA LYS A 19 -1.11 9.06 -4.60
C LYS A 19 -0.89 7.80 -5.43
N ILE A 20 -1.08 7.89 -6.76
CA ILE A 20 -0.82 6.78 -7.69
C ILE A 20 0.66 6.39 -7.64
N ILE A 21 1.56 7.36 -7.71
CA ILE A 21 3.01 7.13 -7.64
C ILE A 21 3.41 6.49 -6.31
N VAL A 22 2.84 6.95 -5.20
CA VAL A 22 3.08 6.39 -3.86
C VAL A 22 2.58 4.95 -3.78
N ALA A 23 1.38 4.67 -4.26
CA ALA A 23 0.81 3.31 -4.29
C ALA A 23 1.65 2.37 -5.18
N ALA A 24 2.10 2.84 -6.34
CA ALA A 24 2.94 2.07 -7.26
C ALA A 24 4.32 1.74 -6.64
N LYS A 25 4.97 2.73 -5.99
CA LYS A 25 6.24 2.50 -5.29
C LYS A 25 6.08 1.50 -4.16
N ASN A 26 5.00 1.60 -3.39
CA ASN A 26 4.72 0.67 -2.31
C ASN A 26 4.46 -0.74 -2.84
N LEU A 27 3.69 -0.90 -3.92
CA LEU A 27 3.51 -2.18 -4.60
C LEU A 27 4.84 -2.80 -5.00
N GLY A 28 5.79 -2.00 -5.51
CA GLY A 28 7.15 -2.46 -5.82
C GLY A 28 7.89 -3.01 -4.60
N VAL A 29 7.76 -2.37 -3.44
CA VAL A 29 8.32 -2.87 -2.16
C VAL A 29 7.72 -4.23 -1.80
N GLY A 30 6.39 -4.37 -1.90
CA GLY A 30 5.70 -5.63 -1.61
C GLY A 30 6.09 -6.76 -2.57
N MET A 31 6.20 -6.45 -3.85
CA MET A 31 6.65 -7.43 -4.87
C MET A 31 8.05 -7.93 -4.58
N ALA A 32 8.99 -7.03 -4.29
CA ALA A 32 10.37 -7.40 -3.97
C ALA A 32 10.46 -8.23 -2.68
N ALA A 33 9.68 -7.90 -1.65
CA ALA A 33 9.57 -8.70 -0.43
C ALA A 33 9.03 -10.10 -0.72
N PHE A 34 7.99 -10.21 -1.54
CA PHE A 34 7.40 -11.48 -1.93
C PHE A 34 8.37 -12.34 -2.74
N GLU A 35 9.03 -11.79 -3.75
CA GLU A 35 9.99 -12.51 -4.60
C GLU A 35 11.13 -13.10 -3.78
N ARG A 36 11.73 -12.32 -2.87
CA ARG A 36 12.77 -12.81 -1.96
C ARG A 36 12.25 -13.90 -1.02
N THR A 37 11.04 -13.74 -0.52
CA THR A 37 10.43 -14.74 0.36
C THR A 37 10.12 -16.03 -0.39
N ALA A 38 9.61 -15.92 -1.62
CA ALA A 38 9.31 -17.08 -2.47
C ALA A 38 10.59 -17.88 -2.81
N ASP A 39 11.71 -17.19 -3.07
CA ASP A 39 13.01 -17.84 -3.25
C ASP A 39 13.49 -18.53 -1.95
N TYR A 40 13.45 -17.79 -0.83
CA TYR A 40 13.89 -18.31 0.46
C TYR A 40 13.16 -19.58 0.88
N VAL A 41 11.83 -19.62 0.79
CA VAL A 41 11.04 -20.78 1.24
C VAL A 41 11.18 -22.01 0.33
N GLN A 42 11.65 -21.85 -0.90
CA GLN A 42 11.96 -22.94 -1.82
C GLN A 42 13.33 -23.57 -1.57
N ASN A 43 14.23 -22.85 -0.91
CA ASN A 43 15.60 -23.28 -0.70
C ASN A 43 15.95 -23.58 0.76
N TYR A 44 15.24 -23.02 1.71
CA TYR A 44 15.54 -23.18 3.14
C TYR A 44 14.83 -24.42 3.72
N VAL A 45 15.61 -25.25 4.42
CA VAL A 45 15.14 -26.49 5.06
C VAL A 45 14.97 -26.26 6.55
N GLN A 46 13.79 -26.56 7.07
CA GLN A 46 13.49 -26.59 8.50
C GLN A 46 12.39 -27.63 8.78
N GLY A 47 12.47 -28.26 9.97
CA GLY A 47 11.51 -29.33 10.30
C GLY A 47 11.59 -30.53 9.35
N GLY A 48 12.79 -30.85 8.85
CA GLY A 48 13.07 -32.00 8.01
C GLY A 48 12.66 -31.88 6.53
N ARG A 49 12.20 -30.69 6.07
CA ARG A 49 11.82 -30.44 4.68
C ARG A 49 11.94 -28.96 4.31
N ILE A 50 11.95 -28.65 3.02
CA ILE A 50 11.95 -27.26 2.54
C ILE A 50 10.67 -26.54 2.99
N LEU A 51 10.80 -25.26 3.31
CA LEU A 51 9.73 -24.47 3.95
C LEU A 51 8.41 -24.47 3.15
N ILE A 52 8.47 -24.37 1.84
CA ILE A 52 7.26 -24.33 0.99
C ILE A 52 6.39 -25.60 1.11
N LYS A 53 6.96 -26.74 1.54
CA LYS A 53 6.22 -27.97 1.77
C LYS A 53 5.40 -27.98 3.07
N HIS A 54 5.57 -26.95 3.92
CA HIS A 54 4.72 -26.75 5.09
C HIS A 54 3.45 -26.00 4.67
N GLN A 55 2.28 -26.56 4.93
CA GLN A 55 1.00 -25.99 4.54
C GLN A 55 0.83 -24.55 5.07
N ALA A 56 1.25 -24.29 6.31
CA ALA A 56 1.18 -22.97 6.90
C ALA A 56 2.03 -21.91 6.16
N VAL A 57 3.14 -22.32 5.54
CA VAL A 57 3.97 -21.44 4.70
C VAL A 57 3.29 -21.20 3.34
N ALA A 58 2.81 -22.29 2.73
CA ALA A 58 2.15 -22.22 1.41
C ALA A 58 0.90 -21.32 1.43
N THR A 59 0.06 -21.43 2.46
CA THR A 59 -1.13 -20.59 2.60
C THR A 59 -0.78 -19.11 2.77
N ARG A 60 0.24 -18.78 3.55
CA ARG A 60 0.72 -17.38 3.69
C ARG A 60 1.23 -16.80 2.39
N LEU A 61 1.96 -17.57 1.58
CA LEU A 61 2.38 -17.12 0.25
C LEU A 61 1.21 -16.85 -0.68
N ALA A 62 0.17 -17.69 -0.65
CA ALA A 62 -1.05 -17.48 -1.43
C ALA A 62 -1.76 -16.18 -1.01
N ASP A 63 -1.85 -15.92 0.29
CA ASP A 63 -2.43 -14.67 0.81
C ASP A 63 -1.62 -13.44 0.37
N MET A 64 -0.29 -13.50 0.47
CA MET A 64 0.59 -12.42 0.01
C MET A 64 0.41 -12.15 -1.49
N ALA A 65 0.39 -13.19 -2.33
CA ALA A 65 0.18 -13.07 -3.77
C ALA A 65 -1.18 -12.47 -4.11
N THR A 66 -2.23 -12.86 -3.38
CA THR A 66 -3.59 -12.32 -3.53
C THR A 66 -3.64 -10.84 -3.20
N LYS A 67 -3.03 -10.42 -2.08
CA LYS A 67 -2.93 -9.01 -1.68
C LYS A 67 -2.22 -8.16 -2.73
N LEU A 68 -1.09 -8.63 -3.25
CA LEU A 68 -0.34 -7.93 -4.31
C LEU A 68 -1.18 -7.78 -5.58
N SER A 69 -1.92 -8.82 -5.97
CA SER A 69 -2.79 -8.80 -7.13
C SER A 69 -3.96 -7.82 -6.95
N ALA A 70 -4.58 -7.80 -5.78
CA ALA A 70 -5.67 -6.88 -5.46
C ALA A 70 -5.20 -5.41 -5.44
N VAL A 71 -4.03 -5.14 -4.84
CA VAL A 71 -3.42 -3.80 -4.85
C VAL A 71 -3.15 -3.34 -6.29
N ARG A 72 -2.59 -4.22 -7.12
CA ARG A 72 -2.32 -3.92 -8.54
C ARG A 72 -3.60 -3.63 -9.32
N ALA A 73 -4.64 -4.40 -9.10
CA ALA A 73 -5.93 -4.22 -9.79
C ALA A 73 -6.55 -2.86 -9.45
N LEU A 74 -6.62 -2.52 -8.16
CA LEU A 74 -7.17 -1.23 -7.71
C LEU A 74 -6.31 -0.04 -8.18
N LEU A 75 -4.97 -0.19 -8.17
CA LEU A 75 -4.08 0.83 -8.69
C LEU A 75 -4.30 1.08 -10.19
N ASN A 76 -4.45 0.02 -10.98
CA ASN A 76 -4.72 0.13 -12.40
C ASN A 76 -6.07 0.81 -12.67
N GLU A 77 -7.08 0.53 -11.85
CA GLU A 77 -8.38 1.18 -11.95
C GLU A 77 -8.27 2.69 -11.65
N ALA A 78 -7.54 3.06 -10.61
CA ALA A 78 -7.29 4.47 -10.29
C ALA A 78 -6.55 5.20 -11.43
N VAL A 79 -5.57 4.55 -12.07
CA VAL A 79 -4.86 5.12 -13.23
C VAL A 79 -5.83 5.35 -14.39
N ARG A 80 -6.66 4.36 -14.76
CA ARG A 80 -7.64 4.48 -15.83
C ARG A 80 -8.64 5.61 -15.57
N ALA A 81 -9.11 5.73 -14.34
CA ALA A 81 -10.05 6.79 -13.95
C ALA A 81 -9.42 8.20 -14.10
N VAL A 82 -8.13 8.35 -13.75
CA VAL A 82 -7.41 9.61 -13.94
C VAL A 82 -7.23 9.94 -15.41
N ASP A 83 -6.82 8.98 -16.22
CA ASP A 83 -6.62 9.16 -17.66
C ASP A 83 -7.94 9.50 -18.37
N ALA A 84 -9.04 8.86 -17.96
CA ALA A 84 -10.38 9.13 -18.47
C ALA A 84 -11.01 10.42 -17.90
N LYS A 85 -10.37 11.08 -16.94
CA LYS A 85 -10.93 12.21 -16.17
C LYS A 85 -12.29 11.88 -15.55
N ALA A 86 -12.43 10.64 -15.07
CA ALA A 86 -13.66 10.15 -14.46
C ALA A 86 -14.01 10.94 -13.19
N PRO A 87 -15.30 11.10 -12.86
CA PRO A 87 -15.74 11.89 -11.71
C PRO A 87 -15.26 11.30 -10.37
N ASP A 88 -15.08 9.99 -10.29
CA ASP A 88 -14.62 9.23 -9.12
C ASP A 88 -13.09 9.04 -9.04
N ALA A 89 -12.33 9.64 -9.95
CA ALA A 89 -10.86 9.48 -9.99
C ALA A 89 -10.16 9.82 -8.67
N ASP A 90 -10.62 10.87 -7.96
CA ASP A 90 -10.05 11.25 -6.66
C ASP A 90 -10.31 10.19 -5.59
N GLU A 91 -11.50 9.62 -5.59
CA GLU A 91 -11.91 8.57 -4.66
C GLU A 91 -11.06 7.32 -4.89
N LEU A 92 -10.97 6.85 -6.14
CA LEU A 92 -10.15 5.71 -6.53
C LEU A 92 -8.66 5.91 -6.21
N CYS A 93 -8.11 7.11 -6.39
CA CYS A 93 -6.73 7.42 -5.98
C CYS A 93 -6.53 7.30 -4.46
N ASN A 94 -7.49 7.76 -3.65
CA ASN A 94 -7.43 7.60 -2.20
C ASN A 94 -7.58 6.14 -1.78
N MET A 95 -8.48 5.38 -2.42
CA MET A 95 -8.67 3.95 -2.18
C MET A 95 -7.39 3.17 -2.52
N ALA A 96 -6.81 3.40 -3.70
CA ALA A 96 -5.59 2.73 -4.13
C ALA A 96 -4.41 3.01 -3.19
N LYS A 97 -4.21 4.27 -2.79
CA LYS A 97 -3.15 4.65 -1.84
C LYS A 97 -3.38 4.01 -0.46
N MET A 98 -4.58 4.10 0.08
CA MET A 98 -4.91 3.55 1.38
C MET A 98 -4.73 2.03 1.41
N PHE A 99 -5.33 1.33 0.44
CA PHE A 99 -5.29 -0.12 0.36
C PHE A 99 -3.86 -0.64 0.14
N ALA A 100 -3.10 -0.03 -0.80
CA ALA A 100 -1.70 -0.36 -0.98
C ALA A 100 -0.87 -0.17 0.31
N SER A 101 -1.12 0.92 1.06
CA SER A 101 -0.36 1.20 2.28
C SER A 101 -0.56 0.13 3.34
N VAL A 102 -1.78 -0.34 3.54
CA VAL A 102 -2.12 -1.34 4.55
C VAL A 102 -1.68 -2.74 4.13
N GLU A 103 -2.06 -3.15 2.91
CA GLU A 103 -1.83 -4.52 2.46
C GLU A 103 -0.35 -4.82 2.17
N ILE A 104 0.40 -3.85 1.66
CA ILE A 104 1.84 -4.05 1.42
C ILE A 104 2.63 -4.08 2.74
N PHE A 105 2.22 -3.31 3.75
CA PHE A 105 2.80 -3.43 5.07
C PHE A 105 2.59 -4.84 5.66
N GLU A 106 1.39 -5.41 5.51
CA GLU A 106 1.12 -6.79 5.93
C GLU A 106 1.90 -7.82 5.10
N VAL A 107 2.07 -7.61 3.79
CA VAL A 107 2.93 -8.46 2.95
C VAL A 107 4.38 -8.43 3.42
N ALA A 108 4.93 -7.25 3.69
CA ALA A 108 6.30 -7.11 4.18
C ALA A 108 6.50 -7.73 5.57
N LYS A 109 5.50 -7.60 6.46
CA LYS A 109 5.48 -8.26 7.77
C LYS A 109 5.48 -9.79 7.62
N GLN A 110 4.60 -10.35 6.77
CA GLN A 110 4.55 -11.79 6.51
C GLN A 110 5.87 -12.30 5.89
N ALA A 111 6.48 -11.52 5.00
CA ALA A 111 7.79 -11.84 4.45
C ALA A 111 8.85 -11.99 5.56
N MET A 112 8.92 -11.05 6.49
CA MET A 112 9.83 -11.10 7.61
C MET A 112 9.56 -12.31 8.53
N GLU A 113 8.27 -12.58 8.84
CA GLU A 113 7.88 -13.72 9.68
C GLU A 113 8.24 -15.08 9.04
N LEU A 114 8.10 -15.20 7.70
CA LEU A 114 8.45 -16.44 6.98
C LEU A 114 9.96 -16.71 6.94
N HIS A 115 10.79 -15.70 7.14
CA HIS A 115 12.24 -15.86 7.32
C HIS A 115 12.63 -16.24 8.77
N GLY A 116 11.68 -16.18 9.73
CA GLY A 116 11.96 -16.46 11.12
C GLY A 116 13.05 -15.55 11.69
N GLY A 117 14.00 -16.08 12.45
CA GLY A 117 15.13 -15.32 12.99
C GLY A 117 15.97 -14.62 11.92
N ASN A 118 16.08 -15.20 10.73
CA ASN A 118 16.78 -14.58 9.61
C ASN A 118 16.08 -13.30 9.10
N GLY A 119 14.78 -13.17 9.37
CA GLY A 119 13.98 -12.01 8.96
C GLY A 119 14.38 -10.69 9.61
N VAL A 120 15.04 -10.72 10.78
CA VAL A 120 15.53 -9.54 11.50
C VAL A 120 17.01 -9.27 11.28
N MET A 121 17.72 -10.17 10.58
CA MET A 121 19.15 -10.04 10.33
C MET A 121 19.40 -9.21 9.08
N LEU A 122 20.33 -8.25 9.16
CA LEU A 122 20.69 -7.35 8.05
C LEU A 122 21.21 -8.11 6.82
N ASP A 123 21.89 -9.23 7.04
CA ASP A 123 22.49 -10.05 5.97
C ASP A 123 21.44 -10.59 4.97
N PHE A 124 20.23 -10.83 5.43
CA PHE A 124 19.12 -11.27 4.58
C PHE A 124 18.36 -10.10 3.92
N GLY A 125 18.48 -8.89 4.47
CA GLY A 125 17.91 -7.65 3.93
C GLY A 125 16.38 -7.64 3.80
N ILE A 126 15.67 -8.61 4.43
CA ILE A 126 14.22 -8.69 4.36
C ILE A 126 13.55 -7.67 5.29
N GLU A 127 14.18 -7.36 6.43
CA GLU A 127 13.74 -6.37 7.41
C GLU A 127 13.60 -4.96 6.80
N LYS A 128 14.40 -4.67 5.78
CA LYS A 128 14.36 -3.39 5.05
C LYS A 128 12.99 -3.16 4.42
N PHE A 129 12.36 -4.18 3.85
CA PHE A 129 11.06 -4.04 3.21
C PHE A 129 9.96 -3.68 4.21
N LEU A 130 10.03 -4.17 5.45
CA LEU A 130 9.10 -3.78 6.50
C LEU A 130 9.28 -2.30 6.87
N ARG A 131 10.51 -1.83 7.01
CA ARG A 131 10.80 -0.40 7.26
C ARG A 131 10.35 0.48 6.09
N ASP A 132 10.64 0.07 4.87
CA ASP A 132 10.23 0.80 3.67
C ASP A 132 8.68 0.85 3.55
N ALA A 133 8.00 -0.26 3.78
CA ALA A 133 6.53 -0.32 3.74
C ALA A 133 5.88 0.55 4.83
N SER A 134 6.48 0.63 6.03
CA SER A 134 5.95 1.48 7.12
C SER A 134 5.90 2.96 6.76
N LEU A 135 6.83 3.44 5.94
CA LEU A 135 6.83 4.82 5.45
C LEU A 135 5.54 5.18 4.71
N PHE A 136 5.00 4.25 3.93
CA PHE A 136 3.84 4.50 3.08
C PHE A 136 2.51 4.60 3.84
N LEU A 137 2.47 4.16 5.10
CA LEU A 137 1.32 4.41 5.99
C LEU A 137 1.10 5.92 6.23
N HIS A 138 2.17 6.70 6.16
CA HIS A 138 2.17 8.12 6.52
C HIS A 138 2.45 9.06 5.34
N ARG A 139 3.10 8.57 4.28
CA ARG A 139 3.51 9.38 3.13
C ARG A 139 2.30 9.90 2.34
N ASP A 140 2.37 11.17 1.88
CA ASP A 140 1.32 11.88 1.11
C ASP A 140 -0.06 11.86 1.78
N ALA A 141 -0.10 12.07 3.05
CA ALA A 141 -1.18 11.92 4.01
C ALA A 141 -1.25 10.51 4.64
N THR A 142 -1.70 10.49 5.87
CA THR A 142 -1.93 9.24 6.59
C THR A 142 -3.04 8.40 5.95
N VAL A 143 -3.07 7.13 6.29
CA VAL A 143 -4.16 6.21 5.88
C VAL A 143 -5.52 6.76 6.30
N ASP A 144 -5.63 7.38 7.49
CA ASP A 144 -6.89 7.92 8.00
C ASP A 144 -7.38 9.14 7.21
N ILE A 145 -6.48 10.02 6.79
CA ILE A 145 -6.85 11.13 5.89
C ILE A 145 -7.40 10.61 4.57
N SER A 146 -6.85 9.51 4.04
CA SER A 146 -7.40 8.88 2.84
C SER A 146 -8.80 8.31 3.08
N ARG A 147 -9.03 7.64 4.24
CA ARG A 147 -10.35 7.14 4.65
C ARG A 147 -11.38 8.26 4.72
N PHE A 148 -11.04 9.37 5.39
CA PHE A 148 -11.94 10.53 5.48
C PHE A 148 -12.28 11.11 4.11
N LYS A 149 -11.33 11.18 3.18
CA LYS A 149 -11.58 11.67 1.82
C LYS A 149 -12.51 10.75 1.04
N ILE A 150 -12.37 9.43 1.19
CA ILE A 150 -13.26 8.44 0.58
C ILE A 150 -14.68 8.62 1.10
N VAL A 151 -14.87 8.63 2.42
CA VAL A 151 -16.20 8.80 3.02
C VAL A 151 -16.84 10.12 2.61
N LYS A 152 -16.06 11.19 2.55
CA LYS A 152 -16.57 12.49 2.10
C LYS A 152 -17.00 12.49 0.62
N ALA A 153 -16.30 11.75 -0.23
CA ALA A 153 -16.68 11.61 -1.63
C ALA A 153 -17.99 10.81 -1.78
N MET A 154 -18.12 9.71 -1.02
CA MET A 154 -19.32 8.87 -1.03
C MET A 154 -20.55 9.58 -0.44
N PHE A 155 -20.35 10.43 0.56
CA PHE A 155 -21.42 11.09 1.32
C PHE A 155 -21.21 12.61 1.40
N PRO A 156 -21.24 13.35 0.28
CA PRO A 156 -20.82 14.75 0.25
C PRO A 156 -21.69 15.69 1.09
N HIS A 157 -22.94 15.31 1.37
CA HIS A 157 -23.90 16.14 2.10
C HIS A 157 -24.03 15.79 3.58
N THR A 158 -23.62 14.57 3.98
CA THR A 158 -23.84 14.05 5.34
C THR A 158 -22.54 13.75 6.08
N ALA A 159 -21.45 13.49 5.36
CA ALA A 159 -20.16 13.27 5.99
C ALA A 159 -19.64 14.57 6.62
N GLY A 160 -19.19 14.49 7.86
CA GLY A 160 -18.61 15.61 8.59
C GLY A 160 -17.36 16.18 7.93
N ARG A 161 -16.95 17.38 8.32
CA ARG A 161 -15.67 17.96 7.92
C ARG A 161 -14.58 17.41 8.84
N TYR A 162 -13.82 16.45 8.35
CA TYR A 162 -12.75 15.79 9.11
C TYR A 162 -11.42 16.57 9.09
N ALA A 163 -11.34 17.67 8.33
CA ALA A 163 -10.17 18.54 8.30
C ALA A 163 -10.54 19.94 7.85
N GLY A 164 -10.23 20.91 8.69
CA GLY A 164 -10.44 22.33 8.45
C GLY A 164 -11.47 22.96 9.37
N PRO A 165 -11.37 24.26 9.62
CA PRO A 165 -12.39 24.98 10.38
C PRO A 165 -13.73 24.94 9.65
N GLU A 166 -14.81 24.87 10.42
CA GLU A 166 -16.15 25.15 9.88
C GLU A 166 -16.19 26.59 9.37
N PRO A 167 -16.95 26.88 8.32
CA PRO A 167 -17.06 28.23 7.79
C PRO A 167 -17.71 29.16 8.79
#